data_8093a0af405c522d4fc7684347ef67f1
#
_entry.id   8093a0af405c522d4fc7684347ef67f1
#
_cell.length_a   1.000
_cell.length_b   1.000
_cell.length_c   1.000
_cell.angle_alpha   90.00
_cell.angle_beta   90.00
_cell.angle_gamma   90.00
#
_symmetry.space_group_name_H-M   'P 1'
#
loop_
_entity.id
_entity.type
_entity.pdbx_description
1 polymer ?
#
loop_
_entity_poly.entity_id
_entity_poly.type
_entity_poly.pdbx_seq_one_letter_code
_entity_poly.pdbx_strand_id
1 'polypeptide(L)'
;MKKFISILVIAIFAIGSSFAFDMSIGLKGTLGADNSEIIGCAFGGGLDINLDLLKGFGVQIESNIATSTITSKDNGITVEDNLLVQLPVMAWYNARFNWFGFGLGAGMSCVIPENTSNIKLGLASGARIRFFVSENFAISFGASGNLDCFPTLVKTTNGNSKNYKFEKTDFSRNAIYGSIGVEYKIPLAK
;
A
#
# COMPACT_ATOMS: atom_id res chain seq x y z
N MET A 1 4.23 -20.31 1.66
CA MET A 1 3.37 -19.10 1.68
C MET A 1 2.14 -19.27 2.58
N LYS A 2 1.27 -20.30 2.40
CA LYS A 2 0.04 -20.47 3.23
C LYS A 2 0.32 -20.48 4.74
N LYS A 3 1.37 -21.19 5.20
CA LYS A 3 1.75 -21.25 6.63
C LYS A 3 2.21 -19.92 7.19
N PHE A 4 2.90 -19.09 6.38
CA PHE A 4 3.37 -17.77 6.81
C PHE A 4 2.21 -16.79 6.99
N ILE A 5 1.23 -16.82 6.07
CA ILE A 5 0.02 -16.02 6.18
C ILE A 5 -0.79 -16.42 7.41
N SER A 6 -0.92 -17.72 7.69
CA SER A 6 -1.63 -18.21 8.88
C SER A 6 -0.94 -17.77 10.18
N ILE A 7 0.40 -17.82 10.24
CA ILE A 7 1.16 -17.36 11.40
C ILE A 7 1.01 -15.85 11.59
N LEU A 8 1.05 -15.07 10.51
CA LEU A 8 0.86 -13.62 10.56
C LEU A 8 -0.54 -13.26 11.07
N VAL A 9 -1.56 -13.95 10.56
CA VAL A 9 -2.95 -13.76 11.00
C VAL A 9 -3.11 -14.13 12.48
N ILE A 10 -2.56 -15.26 12.92
CA ILE A 10 -2.62 -15.67 14.33
C ILE A 10 -1.85 -14.69 15.21
N ALA A 11 -0.68 -14.20 14.79
CA ALA A 11 0.09 -13.21 15.53
C ALA A 11 -0.67 -11.89 15.67
N ILE A 12 -1.35 -11.41 14.62
CA ILE A 12 -2.20 -10.22 14.66
C ILE A 12 -3.35 -10.42 15.64
N PHE A 13 -4.00 -11.58 15.63
CA PHE A 13 -5.09 -11.90 16.57
C PHE A 13 -4.60 -12.06 18.02
N ALA A 14 -3.42 -12.66 18.22
CA ALA A 14 -2.84 -12.85 19.56
C ALA A 14 -2.40 -11.53 20.19
N ILE A 15 -1.84 -10.62 19.41
CA ILE A 15 -1.52 -9.25 19.85
C ILE A 15 -2.81 -8.49 20.14
N GLY A 16 -3.84 -8.71 19.32
CA GLY A 16 -5.14 -8.05 19.47
C GLY A 16 -5.90 -8.40 20.74
N SER A 17 -5.74 -9.60 21.24
CA SER A 17 -6.42 -10.02 22.49
C SER A 17 -5.83 -9.39 23.76
N SER A 18 -4.63 -8.82 23.69
CA SER A 18 -3.93 -8.22 24.83
C SER A 18 -4.04 -6.69 24.90
N PHE A 19 -4.46 -6.04 23.81
CA PHE A 19 -4.63 -4.59 23.72
C PHE A 19 -6.01 -4.25 23.18
N ALA A 20 -6.68 -3.27 23.78
CA ALA A 20 -7.88 -2.68 23.20
C ALA A 20 -7.46 -1.91 21.95
N PHE A 21 -7.62 -2.50 20.77
CA PHE A 21 -7.36 -1.86 19.49
C PHE A 21 -8.65 -1.81 18.66
N ASP A 22 -8.76 -0.76 17.89
CA ASP A 22 -9.82 -0.63 16.90
C ASP A 22 -9.28 -1.11 15.54
N MET A 23 -10.06 -1.91 14.84
CA MET A 23 -9.72 -2.38 13.50
C MET A 23 -10.70 -1.80 12.49
N SER A 24 -10.21 -1.34 11.35
CA SER A 24 -11.07 -0.99 10.22
C SER A 24 -10.56 -1.60 8.92
N ILE A 25 -11.50 -1.89 8.03
CA ILE A 25 -11.22 -2.36 6.68
C ILE A 25 -11.74 -1.32 5.72
N GLY A 26 -10.91 -0.93 4.76
CA GLY A 26 -11.23 0.03 3.72
C GLY A 26 -11.17 -0.58 2.33
N LEU A 27 -12.00 -0.07 1.44
CA LEU A 27 -11.94 -0.29 0.00
C LEU A 27 -11.71 1.07 -0.66
N LYS A 28 -10.74 1.15 -1.57
CA LYS A 28 -10.40 2.42 -2.25
C LYS A 28 -10.17 2.25 -3.73
N GLY A 29 -10.48 3.29 -4.49
CA GLY A 29 -9.99 3.53 -5.84
C GLY A 29 -8.77 4.46 -5.80
N THR A 30 -7.81 4.25 -6.67
CA THR A 30 -6.58 5.04 -6.76
C THR A 30 -6.36 5.55 -8.17
N LEU A 31 -5.85 6.78 -8.27
CA LEU A 31 -5.39 7.40 -9.51
C LEU A 31 -4.05 8.06 -9.20
N GLY A 32 -3.06 7.87 -10.05
CA GLY A 32 -1.74 8.40 -9.78
C GLY A 32 -0.87 8.60 -10.99
N ALA A 33 0.34 9.05 -10.72
CA ALA A 33 1.41 9.20 -11.69
C ALA A 33 2.68 8.54 -11.18
N ASP A 34 3.41 7.95 -12.10
CA ASP A 34 4.71 7.33 -11.89
C ASP A 34 5.74 8.08 -12.72
N ASN A 35 6.86 8.47 -12.13
CA ASN A 35 7.95 9.17 -12.81
C ASN A 35 9.11 8.24 -13.19
N SER A 36 8.90 6.95 -13.40
CA SER A 36 9.89 6.16 -14.13
C SER A 36 10.25 6.88 -15.43
N GLU A 37 11.26 6.51 -16.18
CA GLU A 37 11.70 7.19 -17.43
C GLU A 37 10.54 7.55 -18.37
N ILE A 38 9.37 7.10 -18.05
CA ILE A 38 8.11 7.23 -18.76
C ILE A 38 7.07 7.75 -17.77
N ILE A 39 6.50 8.92 -18.03
CA ILE A 39 5.38 9.45 -17.24
C ILE A 39 4.15 8.61 -17.56
N GLY A 40 3.74 7.77 -16.63
CA GLY A 40 2.54 6.95 -16.73
C GLY A 40 1.41 7.44 -15.80
N CYS A 41 0.18 7.33 -16.28
CA CYS A 41 -0.98 7.39 -15.39
C CYS A 41 -1.24 5.98 -14.88
N ALA A 42 -1.35 5.84 -13.56
CA ALA A 42 -1.73 4.59 -12.93
C ALA A 42 -3.12 4.75 -12.31
N PHE A 43 -4.01 3.81 -12.58
CA PHE A 43 -5.32 3.74 -11.93
C PHE A 43 -5.55 2.33 -11.41
N GLY A 44 -6.26 2.24 -10.32
CA GLY A 44 -6.47 0.95 -9.69
C GLY A 44 -7.39 1.01 -8.49
N GLY A 45 -7.30 -0.01 -7.68
CA GLY A 45 -8.05 -0.13 -6.45
C GLY A 45 -7.32 -0.96 -5.43
N GLY A 46 -7.77 -0.91 -4.21
CA GLY A 46 -7.11 -1.63 -3.15
C GLY A 46 -7.94 -1.81 -1.89
N LEU A 47 -7.42 -2.63 -1.02
CA LEU A 47 -7.92 -2.89 0.32
C LEU A 47 -6.96 -2.33 1.34
N ASP A 48 -7.52 -1.73 2.37
CA ASP A 48 -6.78 -1.23 3.52
C ASP A 48 -7.23 -1.95 4.77
N ILE A 49 -6.27 -2.36 5.59
CA ILE A 49 -6.52 -2.82 6.96
C ILE A 49 -5.81 -1.84 7.89
N ASN A 50 -6.58 -1.19 8.74
CA ASN A 50 -6.07 -0.25 9.73
C ASN A 50 -6.23 -0.86 11.12
N LEU A 51 -5.17 -0.81 11.91
CA LEU A 51 -5.13 -1.21 13.30
C LEU A 51 -4.77 0.03 14.13
N ASP A 52 -5.74 0.61 14.81
CA ASP A 52 -5.51 1.74 15.72
C ASP A 52 -5.12 1.18 17.09
N LEU A 53 -3.83 1.28 17.44
CA LEU A 53 -3.24 0.63 18.62
C LEU A 53 -3.31 1.51 19.87
N LEU A 54 -3.06 2.81 19.72
CA LEU A 54 -3.00 3.80 20.80
C LEU A 54 -3.54 5.12 20.30
N LYS A 55 -4.09 5.97 21.17
CA LYS A 55 -4.63 7.33 20.93
C LYS A 55 -4.10 8.01 19.65
N GLY A 56 -4.65 7.62 18.50
CA GLY A 56 -4.28 8.17 17.20
C GLY A 56 -3.12 7.47 16.48
N PHE A 57 -2.37 6.61 17.13
CA PHE A 57 -1.31 5.83 16.47
C PHE A 57 -1.82 4.47 16.06
N GLY A 58 -1.47 4.06 14.85
CA GLY A 58 -1.86 2.77 14.30
C GLY A 58 -0.91 2.28 13.23
N VAL A 59 -1.21 1.10 12.72
CA VAL A 59 -0.53 0.48 11.58
C VAL A 59 -1.55 0.24 10.49
N GLN A 60 -1.20 0.61 9.27
CA GLN A 60 -2.00 0.35 8.08
C GLN A 60 -1.23 -0.58 7.15
N ILE A 61 -1.91 -1.61 6.70
CA ILE A 61 -1.47 -2.50 5.64
C ILE A 61 -2.37 -2.21 4.45
N GLU A 62 -1.78 -1.79 3.35
CA GLU A 62 -2.49 -1.55 2.11
C GLU A 62 -2.18 -2.64 1.09
N SER A 63 -3.14 -2.93 0.25
CA SER A 63 -2.96 -3.75 -0.95
C SER A 63 -3.56 -2.98 -2.12
N ASN A 64 -2.71 -2.47 -2.99
CA ASN A 64 -3.13 -1.75 -4.18
C ASN A 64 -2.78 -2.57 -5.42
N ILE A 65 -3.74 -2.73 -6.31
CA ILE A 65 -3.54 -3.27 -7.64
C ILE A 65 -3.75 -2.11 -8.60
N ALA A 66 -2.73 -1.76 -9.34
CA ALA A 66 -2.78 -0.66 -10.30
C ALA A 66 -2.31 -1.13 -11.67
N THR A 67 -2.96 -0.63 -12.71
CA THR A 67 -2.47 -0.72 -14.07
C THR A 67 -1.73 0.57 -14.39
N SER A 68 -0.55 0.46 -14.98
CA SER A 68 0.24 1.60 -15.41
C SER A 68 0.22 1.66 -16.92
N THR A 69 -0.28 2.75 -17.47
CA THR A 69 -0.19 3.04 -18.90
C THR A 69 1.12 3.80 -19.15
N ILE A 70 2.06 3.15 -19.80
CA ILE A 70 3.38 3.72 -20.08
C ILE A 70 3.33 4.43 -21.43
N THR A 71 3.63 5.72 -21.44
CA THR A 71 3.77 6.50 -22.67
C THR A 71 5.25 6.72 -22.98
N SER A 72 5.75 6.10 -24.03
CA SER A 72 7.13 6.32 -24.50
C SER A 72 7.29 7.69 -25.14
N LYS A 73 8.36 8.41 -24.79
CA LYS A 73 8.64 9.77 -25.30
C LYS A 73 9.16 9.83 -26.73
N ASP A 74 9.76 8.77 -27.25
CA ASP A 74 10.58 8.91 -28.47
C ASP A 74 9.87 8.56 -29.79
N ASN A 75 8.80 7.79 -29.82
CA ASN A 75 8.18 7.38 -31.06
C ASN A 75 6.66 7.16 -31.05
N GLY A 76 5.97 7.84 -30.19
CA GLY A 76 4.52 7.70 -30.12
C GLY A 76 4.08 6.91 -28.89
N ILE A 77 2.80 6.92 -28.67
CA ILE A 77 2.15 6.28 -27.52
C ILE A 77 2.21 4.77 -27.70
N THR A 78 3.03 4.10 -26.93
CA THR A 78 2.92 2.65 -26.75
C THR A 78 2.24 2.43 -25.39
N VAL A 79 1.01 1.94 -25.42
CA VAL A 79 0.27 1.56 -24.23
C VAL A 79 0.70 0.14 -23.87
N GLU A 80 1.53 -0.01 -22.86
CA GLU A 80 1.80 -1.29 -22.23
C GLU A 80 1.08 -1.31 -20.89
N ASP A 81 0.04 -2.14 -20.79
CA ASP A 81 -0.67 -2.38 -19.52
C ASP A 81 0.21 -3.25 -18.63
N ASN A 82 0.91 -2.63 -17.71
CA ASN A 82 1.65 -3.34 -16.67
C ASN A 82 0.82 -3.36 -15.37
N LEU A 83 0.44 -4.53 -14.95
CA LEU A 83 -0.18 -4.72 -13.65
C LEU A 83 0.89 -4.65 -12.55
N LEU A 84 0.62 -3.84 -11.54
CA LEU A 84 1.48 -3.67 -10.38
C LEU A 84 0.69 -4.00 -9.13
N VAL A 85 1.27 -4.83 -8.29
CA VAL A 85 0.77 -5.06 -6.92
C VAL A 85 1.67 -4.31 -5.95
N GLN A 86 1.10 -3.38 -5.20
CA GLN A 86 1.81 -2.60 -4.19
C GLN A 86 1.28 -2.98 -2.82
N LEU A 87 2.19 -3.20 -1.88
CA LEU A 87 1.91 -3.60 -0.51
C LEU A 87 2.63 -2.65 0.46
N PRO A 88 2.16 -1.41 0.63
CA PRO A 88 2.69 -0.53 1.67
C PRO A 88 2.24 -0.97 3.05
N VAL A 89 3.18 -0.91 3.99
CA VAL A 89 2.95 -1.08 5.43
C VAL A 89 3.43 0.19 6.10
N MET A 90 2.52 0.93 6.70
CA MET A 90 2.81 2.25 7.25
C MET A 90 2.37 2.36 8.70
N ALA A 91 3.18 3.02 9.52
CA ALA A 91 2.74 3.57 10.79
C ALA A 91 1.98 4.87 10.52
N TRP A 92 0.83 5.04 11.15
CA TRP A 92 -0.03 6.20 10.98
C TRP A 92 -0.26 6.91 12.31
N TYR A 93 -0.31 8.24 12.22
CA TYR A 93 -0.91 9.08 13.24
C TYR A 93 -2.23 9.63 12.70
N ASN A 94 -3.33 9.36 13.41
CA ASN A 94 -4.68 9.75 13.05
C ASN A 94 -5.24 10.70 14.11
N ALA A 95 -5.55 11.92 13.75
CA ALA A 95 -6.29 12.85 14.58
C ALA A 95 -7.78 12.79 14.18
N ARG A 96 -8.65 12.61 15.18
CA ARG A 96 -10.11 12.57 14.96
C ARG A 96 -10.75 13.78 15.62
N PHE A 97 -11.57 14.47 14.84
CA PHE A 97 -12.41 15.56 15.27
C PHE A 97 -13.83 15.14 14.95
N ASN A 98 -14.72 15.16 15.84
CA ASN A 98 -16.12 14.83 15.68
C ASN A 98 -16.51 14.08 14.37
N TRP A 99 -16.85 14.83 13.31
CA TRP A 99 -17.29 14.30 12.00
C TRP A 99 -16.18 14.14 10.96
N PHE A 100 -14.98 14.62 11.22
CA PHE A 100 -13.84 14.44 10.32
C PHE A 100 -12.57 14.03 11.06
N GLY A 101 -11.60 13.57 10.34
CA GLY A 101 -10.28 13.26 10.84
C GLY A 101 -9.24 13.39 9.74
N PHE A 102 -8.00 13.58 10.15
CA PHE A 102 -6.89 13.50 9.22
C PHE A 102 -5.83 12.53 9.74
N GLY A 103 -5.03 11.99 8.85
CA GLY A 103 -3.93 11.11 9.19
C GLY A 103 -2.71 11.37 8.34
N LEU A 104 -1.54 11.10 8.93
CA LEU A 104 -0.25 11.09 8.26
C LEU A 104 0.42 9.74 8.53
N GLY A 105 1.01 9.16 7.50
CA GLY A 105 1.65 7.86 7.59
C GLY A 105 2.99 7.83 6.89
N ALA A 106 3.87 6.99 7.41
CA ALA A 106 5.14 6.66 6.78
C ALA A 106 5.52 5.21 7.07
N GLY A 107 6.22 4.59 6.15
CA GLY A 107 6.61 3.19 6.29
C GLY A 107 7.38 2.67 5.11
N MET A 108 7.19 1.40 4.82
CA MET A 108 7.85 0.70 3.74
C MET A 108 6.83 0.25 2.68
N SER A 109 7.26 0.20 1.44
CA SER A 109 6.49 -0.36 0.32
C SER A 109 7.21 -1.57 -0.28
N CYS A 110 6.41 -2.51 -0.76
CA CYS A 110 6.85 -3.61 -1.59
C CYS A 110 6.05 -3.54 -2.89
N VAL A 111 6.73 -3.48 -4.01
CA VAL A 111 6.11 -3.42 -5.34
C VAL A 111 6.48 -4.67 -6.12
N ILE A 112 5.47 -5.37 -6.60
CA ILE A 112 5.59 -6.61 -7.36
C ILE A 112 5.01 -6.35 -8.76
N PRO A 113 5.84 -6.13 -9.77
CA PRO A 113 5.39 -6.02 -11.15
C PRO A 113 4.98 -7.39 -11.69
N GLU A 114 3.93 -7.46 -12.51
CA GLU A 114 3.41 -8.72 -13.05
C GLU A 114 4.45 -9.47 -13.91
N ASN A 115 5.15 -8.73 -14.76
CA ASN A 115 6.04 -9.30 -15.78
C ASN A 115 7.48 -9.48 -15.31
N THR A 116 7.78 -9.25 -14.04
CA THR A 116 9.15 -9.38 -13.53
C THR A 116 9.19 -10.26 -12.31
N SER A 117 10.28 -11.05 -12.20
CA SER A 117 10.58 -11.79 -10.96
C SER A 117 11.19 -10.89 -9.87
N ASN A 118 11.18 -9.58 -10.08
CA ASN A 118 11.87 -8.61 -9.26
C ASN A 118 10.90 -7.95 -8.29
N ILE A 119 11.19 -8.02 -7.01
CA ILE A 119 10.44 -7.33 -5.97
C ILE A 119 11.18 -6.05 -5.63
N LYS A 120 10.55 -4.90 -5.82
CA LYS A 120 11.10 -3.61 -5.46
C LYS A 120 10.69 -3.23 -4.05
N LEU A 121 11.66 -2.79 -3.27
CA LEU A 121 11.45 -2.33 -1.91
C LEU A 121 11.71 -0.83 -1.83
N GLY A 122 10.94 -0.13 -1.04
CA GLY A 122 11.05 1.31 -0.92
C GLY A 122 10.41 1.87 0.33
N LEU A 123 10.38 3.19 0.38
CA LEU A 123 9.68 3.95 1.40
C LEU A 123 8.27 4.28 0.90
N ALA A 124 7.32 4.27 1.82
CA ALA A 124 5.96 4.74 1.60
C ALA A 124 5.64 5.90 2.53
N SER A 125 4.86 6.84 2.04
CA SER A 125 4.28 7.91 2.84
C SER A 125 2.86 8.18 2.41
N GLY A 126 2.03 8.70 3.32
CA GLY A 126 0.66 9.00 2.99
C GLY A 126 0.06 10.07 3.87
N ALA A 127 -0.95 10.72 3.32
CA ALA A 127 -1.84 11.63 4.03
C ALA A 127 -3.28 11.26 3.68
N ARG A 128 -4.19 11.38 4.65
CA ARG A 128 -5.61 11.10 4.41
C ARG A 128 -6.52 12.02 5.22
N ILE A 129 -7.69 12.27 4.66
CA ILE A 129 -8.80 12.92 5.34
C ILE A 129 -9.95 11.91 5.37
N ARG A 130 -10.62 11.79 6.50
CA ARG A 130 -11.76 10.90 6.71
C ARG A 130 -12.97 11.71 7.15
N PHE A 131 -14.11 11.43 6.55
CA PHE A 131 -15.40 11.97 6.94
C PHE A 131 -16.24 10.85 7.54
N PHE A 132 -16.53 10.94 8.82
CA PHE A 132 -17.28 9.94 9.55
C PHE A 132 -18.78 10.13 9.33
N VAL A 133 -19.38 9.27 8.52
CA VAL A 133 -20.82 9.24 8.25
C VAL A 133 -21.58 8.62 9.42
N SER A 134 -20.95 7.69 10.10
CA SER A 134 -21.44 7.07 11.34
C SER A 134 -20.26 6.68 12.23
N GLU A 135 -20.53 6.08 13.39
CA GLU A 135 -19.49 5.60 14.30
C GLU A 135 -18.59 4.54 13.65
N ASN A 136 -19.16 3.75 12.73
CA ASN A 136 -18.48 2.62 12.10
C ASN A 136 -18.17 2.83 10.62
N PHE A 137 -18.61 3.93 10.00
CA PHE A 137 -18.44 4.14 8.57
C PHE A 137 -17.84 5.50 8.26
N ALA A 138 -16.81 5.52 7.43
CA ALA A 138 -16.17 6.73 6.96
C ALA A 138 -15.95 6.70 5.45
N ILE A 139 -15.93 7.89 4.84
CA ILE A 139 -15.44 8.12 3.49
C ILE A 139 -14.04 8.70 3.63
N SER A 140 -13.08 8.16 2.92
CA SER A 140 -11.69 8.59 2.96
C SER A 140 -11.21 9.16 1.63
N PHE A 141 -10.42 10.22 1.73
CA PHE A 141 -9.67 10.81 0.63
C PHE A 141 -8.20 10.80 1.04
N GLY A 142 -7.34 10.31 0.17
CA GLY A 142 -5.94 10.14 0.51
C GLY A 142 -5.01 10.56 -0.62
N ALA A 143 -3.78 10.80 -0.24
CA ALA A 143 -2.64 10.87 -1.15
C ALA A 143 -1.54 9.99 -0.57
N SER A 144 -0.89 9.20 -1.40
CA SER A 144 0.23 8.36 -1.00
C SER A 144 1.37 8.48 -2.00
N GLY A 145 2.59 8.35 -1.50
CA GLY A 145 3.80 8.37 -2.30
C GLY A 145 4.66 7.16 -1.99
N ASN A 146 5.27 6.58 -3.02
CA ASN A 146 6.22 5.49 -2.90
C ASN A 146 7.54 5.92 -3.54
N LEU A 147 8.64 5.64 -2.85
CA LEU A 147 10.00 5.90 -3.29
C LEU A 147 10.78 4.58 -3.25
N ASP A 148 11.07 4.01 -4.41
CA ASP A 148 11.82 2.76 -4.53
C ASP A 148 13.32 3.05 -4.33
N CYS A 149 13.79 2.97 -3.09
CA CYS A 149 15.14 3.38 -2.69
C CYS A 149 16.00 2.25 -2.10
N PHE A 150 15.44 1.06 -1.92
CA PHE A 150 16.17 -0.09 -1.41
C PHE A 150 16.60 -1.03 -2.53
N PRO A 151 17.59 -1.90 -2.29
CA PRO A 151 18.00 -2.90 -3.26
C PRO A 151 16.82 -3.75 -3.73
N THR A 152 16.79 -4.03 -5.03
CA THR A 152 15.77 -4.89 -5.64
C THR A 152 16.06 -6.35 -5.32
N LEU A 153 15.08 -7.09 -4.86
CA LEU A 153 15.18 -8.53 -4.67
C LEU A 153 14.89 -9.22 -6.00
N VAL A 154 15.94 -9.73 -6.62
CA VAL A 154 15.87 -10.43 -7.91
C VAL A 154 15.77 -11.92 -7.66
N LYS A 155 14.77 -12.54 -8.27
CA LYS A 155 14.61 -14.00 -8.27
C LYS A 155 15.23 -14.60 -9.53
N THR A 156 16.26 -15.40 -9.38
CA THR A 156 16.87 -16.17 -10.46
C THR A 156 16.46 -17.62 -10.36
N THR A 157 15.97 -18.20 -11.45
CA THR A 157 15.58 -19.62 -11.51
C THR A 157 16.62 -20.38 -12.34
N ASN A 158 17.36 -21.26 -11.70
CA ASN A 158 18.28 -22.18 -12.36
C ASN A 158 17.74 -23.61 -12.20
N GLY A 159 17.11 -24.14 -13.25
CA GLY A 159 16.43 -25.43 -13.18
C GLY A 159 15.31 -25.41 -12.14
N ASN A 160 15.35 -26.35 -11.18
CA ASN A 160 14.36 -26.44 -10.09
C ASN A 160 14.72 -25.58 -8.87
N SER A 161 15.87 -24.91 -8.86
CA SER A 161 16.31 -24.07 -7.73
C SER A 161 15.94 -22.62 -7.93
N LYS A 162 15.32 -22.02 -6.89
CA LYS A 162 14.98 -20.59 -6.84
C LYS A 162 16.00 -19.90 -5.95
N ASN A 163 16.81 -19.04 -6.52
CA ASN A 163 17.77 -18.22 -5.80
C ASN A 163 17.27 -16.77 -5.76
N TYR A 164 17.50 -16.10 -4.63
CA TYR A 164 17.15 -14.70 -4.44
C TYR A 164 18.45 -13.93 -4.19
N LYS A 165 18.62 -12.81 -4.91
CA LYS A 165 19.78 -11.93 -4.78
C LYS A 165 19.31 -10.48 -4.67
N PHE A 166 19.94 -9.73 -3.79
CA PHE A 166 19.76 -8.27 -3.75
C PHE A 166 20.69 -7.63 -4.77
N GLU A 167 20.10 -6.83 -5.67
CA GLU A 167 20.83 -6.02 -6.64
C GLU A 167 20.67 -4.55 -6.32
N LYS A 168 21.71 -3.76 -6.61
CA LYS A 168 21.68 -2.31 -6.43
C LYS A 168 20.54 -1.72 -7.25
N THR A 169 19.69 -0.94 -6.61
CA THR A 169 18.58 -0.26 -7.27
C THR A 169 19.05 1.10 -7.74
N ASP A 170 18.84 1.40 -8.99
CA ASP A 170 18.87 2.78 -9.45
C ASP A 170 17.60 3.47 -8.95
N PHE A 171 17.72 4.71 -8.46
CA PHE A 171 16.60 5.53 -7.97
C PHE A 171 15.70 5.93 -9.16
N SER A 172 14.98 4.99 -9.72
CA SER A 172 14.29 5.23 -10.98
C SER A 172 12.78 5.45 -10.80
N ARG A 173 12.20 5.09 -9.64
CA ARG A 173 10.74 5.12 -9.54
C ARG A 173 10.23 5.86 -8.31
N ASN A 174 9.57 6.98 -8.57
CA ASN A 174 8.74 7.69 -7.61
C ASN A 174 7.29 7.65 -8.09
N ALA A 175 6.38 7.24 -7.26
CA ALA A 175 4.96 7.20 -7.60
C ALA A 175 4.16 8.01 -6.59
N ILE A 176 3.19 8.77 -7.09
CA ILE A 176 2.24 9.54 -6.27
C ILE A 176 0.83 9.14 -6.70
N TYR A 177 0.01 8.80 -5.72
CA TYR A 177 -1.38 8.38 -5.92
C TYR A 177 -2.32 9.23 -5.09
N GLY A 178 -3.41 9.68 -5.71
CA GLY A 178 -4.62 10.11 -5.01
C GLY A 178 -5.55 8.92 -4.81
N SER A 179 -6.31 8.89 -3.75
CA SER A 179 -7.27 7.83 -3.46
C SER A 179 -8.58 8.38 -2.92
N ILE A 180 -9.65 7.68 -3.24
CA ILE A 180 -10.97 7.82 -2.63
C ILE A 180 -11.45 6.45 -2.19
N GLY A 181 -11.99 6.35 -0.98
CA GLY A 181 -12.39 5.07 -0.44
C GLY A 181 -13.47 5.17 0.61
N VAL A 182 -13.88 4.00 1.04
CA VAL A 182 -14.81 3.81 2.16
C VAL A 182 -14.14 2.91 3.18
N GLU A 183 -14.33 3.22 4.45
CA GLU A 183 -13.76 2.47 5.57
C GLU A 183 -14.89 2.02 6.50
N TYR A 184 -14.84 0.77 6.93
CA TYR A 184 -15.73 0.22 7.94
C TYR A 184 -14.94 -0.20 9.17
N LYS A 185 -15.29 0.37 10.31
CA LYS A 185 -14.74 0.02 11.61
C LYS A 185 -15.45 -1.24 12.12
N ILE A 186 -14.67 -2.27 12.40
CA ILE A 186 -15.18 -3.52 12.96
C ILE A 186 -15.38 -3.31 14.46
N PRO A 187 -16.62 -3.41 14.96
CA PRO A 187 -16.87 -3.32 16.39
C PRO A 187 -16.29 -4.57 17.05
N LEU A 188 -15.14 -4.44 17.68
CA LEU A 188 -14.60 -5.51 18.49
C LEU A 188 -15.35 -5.51 19.82
N ALA A 189 -15.88 -6.67 20.22
CA ALA A 189 -16.53 -6.84 21.51
C ALA A 189 -15.55 -6.47 22.62
N LYS A 190 -15.97 -5.55 23.48
CA LYS A 190 -15.25 -5.17 24.71
C LYS A 190 -15.34 -6.26 25.76
#